data_024290b1cdad98748170d3980f8ecb46
#
_entry.id   024290b1cdad98748170d3980f8ecb46
#
_cell.length_a   1.000
_cell.length_b   1.000
_cell.length_c   1.000
_cell.angle_alpha   90.00
_cell.angle_beta   90.00
_cell.angle_gamma   90.00
#
_symmetry.space_group_name_H-M   'P 1'
#
loop_
_entity.id
_entity.type
_entity.pdbx_description
1 polymer ?
#
loop_
_entity_poly.entity_id
_entity_poly.type
_entity_poly.pdbx_seq_one_letter_code
_entity_poly.pdbx_strand_id
1 'polypeptide(L)'
;MATEKETKSPSKSEKRKNAWKNLPDVIALIKPRRGLLALGFVLMAINRLSGLVLPASTKYFVDNVVTKRQVHLLTPIVLGVLAATIVQGLTSFSLTQLLSKSAQKMITDLRRQVQAHIGRLPVAFYDANKSGVLVSRIMSDVEGIRNLVGTGLVEFVGGLMTAAIALVYLIHTSVAMTAAAFAILLVFGFGINKAFATIRPIFRARPKITAEVTGRLTESLGGVRVVKGYHAEEREEKIFGAGVQRLLDNVLKTLTATSLMSLSAAGLMGIVSAFIMELGAHRMLANTMTLGEFFAFNVFLGLLIAPVFQIVAIGTQITEAITGLERTREILNEKLEDEAPGRIVTLRRIQGQVALEHVSFAYDSRKEVLHDVGFQSEPGTVTALVGPSGAGKSTIIGLIAAFYVPSNGRVLVDGVDLSTVKLSSYRTQLGVVLQETFLFDGTIRENVAFARPDAT
;
A
#
# COMPACT_ATOMS: atom_id res chain seq x y z
N MET A 1 -25.84 2.56 21.04
CA MET A 1 -24.52 2.43 21.68
C MET A 1 -23.92 1.08 21.25
N ALA A 2 -23.19 1.06 20.17
CA ALA A 2 -22.47 -0.13 19.69
C ALA A 2 -21.08 -0.10 20.31
N THR A 3 -20.78 -1.04 21.17
CA THR A 3 -19.44 -1.27 21.69
C THR A 3 -18.58 -1.75 20.52
N GLU A 4 -17.80 -0.81 19.95
CA GLU A 4 -16.65 -1.15 19.11
C GLU A 4 -15.75 -2.13 19.87
N LYS A 5 -15.70 -3.38 19.38
CA LYS A 5 -14.61 -4.26 19.77
C LYS A 5 -13.31 -3.60 19.32
N GLU A 6 -12.59 -2.97 20.25
CA GLU A 6 -11.18 -2.61 20.05
C GLU A 6 -10.43 -3.88 19.61
N THR A 7 -10.24 -4.02 18.34
CA THR A 7 -9.25 -4.96 17.79
C THR A 7 -7.89 -4.46 18.25
N LYS A 8 -7.38 -5.06 19.35
CA LYS A 8 -6.03 -4.81 19.84
C LYS A 8 -5.06 -4.90 18.66
N SER A 9 -4.42 -3.79 18.34
CA SER A 9 -3.40 -3.76 17.30
C SER A 9 -2.36 -4.85 17.60
N PRO A 10 -2.06 -5.73 16.64
CA PRO A 10 -1.17 -6.87 16.87
C PRO A 10 0.18 -6.41 17.41
N SER A 11 0.73 -7.16 18.34
CA SER A 11 2.00 -6.87 19.01
C SER A 11 3.17 -6.85 18.01
N LYS A 12 4.30 -6.21 18.35
CA LYS A 12 5.50 -6.20 17.50
C LYS A 12 5.96 -7.62 17.11
N SER A 13 5.78 -8.60 17.99
CA SER A 13 6.14 -10.01 17.75
C SER A 13 5.18 -10.69 16.78
N GLU A 14 3.88 -10.40 16.84
CA GLU A 14 2.86 -10.90 15.93
C GLU A 14 3.01 -10.30 14.52
N LYS A 15 3.28 -8.99 14.43
CA LYS A 15 3.58 -8.35 13.13
C LYS A 15 4.81 -8.95 12.45
N ARG A 16 5.83 -9.31 13.23
CA ARG A 16 7.05 -9.94 12.71
C ARG A 16 6.79 -11.38 12.28
N LYS A 17 6.00 -12.16 13.03
CA LYS A 17 5.56 -13.51 12.63
C LYS A 17 4.70 -13.50 11.37
N ASN A 18 3.77 -12.55 11.24
CA ASN A 18 2.92 -12.40 10.06
C ASN A 18 3.73 -11.98 8.82
N ALA A 19 4.72 -11.10 8.95
CA ALA A 19 5.62 -10.72 7.86
C ALA A 19 6.35 -11.94 7.26
N TRP A 20 6.85 -12.84 8.11
CA TRP A 20 7.52 -14.08 7.66
C TRP A 20 6.54 -15.09 7.06
N LYS A 21 5.32 -15.14 7.57
CA LYS A 21 4.25 -16.04 7.07
C LYS A 21 3.80 -15.67 5.67
N ASN A 22 3.86 -14.38 5.30
CA ASN A 22 3.44 -13.87 3.99
C ASN A 22 4.58 -13.78 2.96
N LEU A 23 5.80 -14.12 3.37
CA LEU A 23 6.95 -14.16 2.46
C LEU A 23 6.77 -15.10 1.26
N PRO A 24 6.16 -16.30 1.40
CA PRO A 24 5.88 -17.16 0.25
C PRO A 24 4.98 -16.52 -0.80
N ASP A 25 4.03 -15.69 -0.41
CA ASP A 25 3.10 -15.03 -1.32
C ASP A 25 3.79 -13.91 -2.10
N VAL A 26 4.68 -13.16 -1.45
CA VAL A 26 5.56 -12.19 -2.13
C VAL A 26 6.46 -12.91 -3.15
N ILE A 27 7.03 -14.05 -2.77
CA ILE A 27 7.86 -14.87 -3.67
C ILE A 27 7.02 -15.41 -4.84
N ALA A 28 5.78 -15.81 -4.62
CA ALA A 28 4.89 -16.28 -5.68
C ALA A 28 4.57 -15.18 -6.71
N LEU A 29 4.39 -13.93 -6.27
CA LEU A 29 4.22 -12.77 -7.16
C LEU A 29 5.49 -12.45 -7.98
N ILE A 30 6.66 -12.72 -7.40
CA ILE A 30 7.97 -12.44 -7.98
C ILE A 30 8.40 -13.56 -8.95
N LYS A 31 8.06 -14.82 -8.66
CA LYS A 31 8.51 -16.03 -9.38
C LYS A 31 8.31 -15.97 -10.90
N PRO A 32 7.18 -15.49 -11.45
CA PRO A 32 6.99 -15.39 -12.90
C PRO A 32 7.96 -14.42 -13.59
N ARG A 33 8.57 -13.49 -12.82
CA ARG A 33 9.42 -12.40 -13.31
C ARG A 33 10.89 -12.54 -12.92
N ARG A 34 11.31 -13.77 -12.53
CA ARG A 34 12.68 -14.05 -12.05
C ARG A 34 13.79 -13.62 -13.03
N GLY A 35 13.58 -13.80 -14.35
CA GLY A 35 14.55 -13.38 -15.36
C GLY A 35 14.74 -11.87 -15.43
N LEU A 36 13.63 -11.11 -15.30
CA LEU A 36 13.65 -9.66 -15.28
C LEU A 36 14.32 -9.11 -14.03
N LEU A 37 14.10 -9.76 -12.88
CA LEU A 37 14.78 -9.40 -11.64
C LEU A 37 16.27 -9.72 -11.70
N ALA A 38 16.66 -10.88 -12.26
CA ALA A 38 18.07 -11.22 -12.47
C ALA A 38 18.77 -10.18 -13.34
N LEU A 39 18.15 -9.77 -14.45
CA LEU A 39 18.66 -8.66 -15.29
C LEU A 39 18.74 -7.36 -14.50
N GLY A 40 17.73 -7.06 -13.67
CA GLY A 40 17.72 -5.91 -12.77
C GLY A 40 18.90 -5.92 -11.80
N PHE A 41 19.22 -7.08 -11.19
CA PHE A 41 20.39 -7.21 -10.32
C PHE A 41 21.71 -7.03 -11.05
N VAL A 42 21.84 -7.54 -12.28
CA VAL A 42 23.05 -7.32 -13.10
C VAL A 42 23.20 -5.84 -13.44
N LEU A 43 22.15 -5.18 -13.92
CA LEU A 43 22.19 -3.75 -14.21
C LEU A 43 22.48 -2.92 -12.96
N MET A 44 21.93 -3.31 -11.80
CA MET A 44 22.22 -2.66 -10.52
C MET A 44 23.69 -2.83 -10.13
N ALA A 45 24.27 -4.02 -10.26
CA ALA A 45 25.69 -4.25 -9.98
C ALA A 45 26.57 -3.38 -10.85
N ILE A 46 26.30 -3.34 -12.17
CA ILE A 46 27.03 -2.45 -13.10
C ILE A 46 26.87 -0.97 -12.70
N ASN A 47 25.64 -0.55 -12.38
CA ASN A 47 25.35 0.81 -11.95
C ASN A 47 26.13 1.21 -10.69
N ARG A 48 26.15 0.34 -9.67
CA ARG A 48 26.86 0.59 -8.40
C ARG A 48 28.37 0.60 -8.59
N LEU A 49 28.92 -0.34 -9.34
CA LEU A 49 30.34 -0.39 -9.65
C LEU A 49 30.78 0.85 -10.45
N SER A 50 30.02 1.22 -11.48
CA SER A 50 30.30 2.45 -12.25
C SER A 50 30.24 3.71 -11.39
N GLY A 51 29.28 3.78 -10.45
CA GLY A 51 29.17 4.92 -9.52
C GLY A 51 30.33 5.03 -8.53
N LEU A 52 31.08 3.94 -8.29
CA LEU A 52 32.24 3.95 -7.42
C LEU A 52 33.55 4.37 -8.14
N VAL A 53 33.55 4.45 -9.47
CA VAL A 53 34.74 4.83 -10.26
C VAL A 53 35.18 6.25 -9.91
N LEU A 54 34.27 7.21 -9.81
CA LEU A 54 34.60 8.60 -9.46
C LEU A 54 35.22 8.69 -8.04
N PRO A 55 34.63 8.14 -6.96
CA PRO A 55 35.28 8.08 -5.65
C PRO A 55 36.64 7.40 -5.65
N ALA A 56 36.77 6.27 -6.34
CA ALA A 56 38.02 5.53 -6.41
C ALA A 56 39.12 6.28 -7.20
N SER A 57 38.73 6.95 -8.29
CA SER A 57 39.68 7.76 -9.09
C SER A 57 40.25 8.96 -8.35
N THR A 58 39.52 9.47 -7.31
CA THR A 58 39.97 10.61 -6.52
C THR A 58 41.32 10.34 -5.87
N LYS A 59 41.56 9.12 -5.36
CA LYS A 59 42.87 8.74 -4.82
C LYS A 59 43.96 8.85 -5.88
N TYR A 60 43.76 8.24 -7.04
CA TYR A 60 44.74 8.23 -8.13
C TYR A 60 44.99 9.61 -8.68
N PHE A 61 43.95 10.44 -8.80
CA PHE A 61 44.08 11.83 -9.25
C PHE A 61 44.95 12.66 -8.28
N VAL A 62 44.65 12.63 -6.97
CA VAL A 62 45.38 13.41 -5.97
C VAL A 62 46.82 12.90 -5.84
N ASP A 63 47.06 11.60 -5.72
CA ASP A 63 48.38 11.05 -5.44
C ASP A 63 49.30 11.10 -6.64
N ASN A 64 48.80 10.80 -7.87
CA ASN A 64 49.67 10.71 -9.05
C ASN A 64 49.67 11.98 -9.90
N VAL A 65 48.49 12.60 -10.14
CA VAL A 65 48.44 13.80 -11.01
C VAL A 65 48.85 15.03 -10.23
N VAL A 66 48.26 15.24 -9.02
CA VAL A 66 48.53 16.48 -8.27
C VAL A 66 49.87 16.38 -7.53
N THR A 67 50.08 15.34 -6.71
CA THR A 67 51.28 15.22 -5.86
C THR A 67 52.54 14.88 -6.66
N LYS A 68 52.46 13.86 -7.53
CA LYS A 68 53.63 13.43 -8.35
C LYS A 68 53.74 14.18 -9.68
N ARG A 69 52.84 15.13 -9.99
CA ARG A 69 52.82 15.95 -11.23
C ARG A 69 52.79 15.13 -12.54
N GLN A 70 52.19 13.92 -12.49
CA GLN A 70 52.08 13.04 -13.68
C GLN A 70 50.89 13.46 -14.56
N VAL A 71 51.04 14.60 -15.25
CA VAL A 71 49.95 15.22 -16.04
C VAL A 71 49.40 14.30 -17.14
N HIS A 72 50.24 13.39 -17.67
CA HIS A 72 49.83 12.44 -18.70
C HIS A 72 48.69 11.49 -18.25
N LEU A 73 48.51 11.27 -16.94
CA LEU A 73 47.43 10.46 -16.37
C LEU A 73 46.08 11.20 -16.25
N LEU A 74 46.10 12.53 -16.40
CA LEU A 74 44.88 13.33 -16.26
C LEU A 74 43.82 12.94 -17.28
N THR A 75 44.19 12.94 -18.57
CA THR A 75 43.25 12.60 -19.66
C THR A 75 42.63 11.20 -19.52
N PRO A 76 43.39 10.10 -19.29
CA PRO A 76 42.82 8.80 -19.14
C PRO A 76 41.95 8.68 -17.90
N ILE A 77 42.26 9.34 -16.77
CA ILE A 77 41.38 9.35 -15.56
C ILE A 77 40.07 10.06 -15.90
N VAL A 78 40.10 11.24 -16.51
CA VAL A 78 38.89 11.98 -16.89
C VAL A 78 38.03 11.19 -17.86
N LEU A 79 38.62 10.60 -18.90
CA LEU A 79 37.91 9.76 -19.85
C LEU A 79 37.28 8.51 -19.18
N GLY A 80 38.02 7.89 -18.26
CA GLY A 80 37.50 6.73 -17.49
C GLY A 80 36.31 7.12 -16.60
N VAL A 81 36.38 8.28 -15.93
CA VAL A 81 35.27 8.81 -15.11
C VAL A 81 34.07 9.15 -15.99
N LEU A 82 34.28 9.82 -17.15
CA LEU A 82 33.19 10.12 -18.08
C LEU A 82 32.53 8.86 -18.62
N ALA A 83 33.30 7.88 -19.04
CA ALA A 83 32.80 6.60 -19.50
C ALA A 83 31.97 5.89 -18.40
N ALA A 84 32.49 5.83 -17.19
CA ALA A 84 31.79 5.25 -16.03
C ALA A 84 30.50 6.01 -15.71
N THR A 85 30.49 7.35 -15.80
CA THR A 85 29.29 8.17 -15.57
C THR A 85 28.23 7.91 -16.64
N ILE A 86 28.63 7.78 -17.91
CA ILE A 86 27.70 7.42 -19.00
C ILE A 86 27.10 6.02 -18.75
N VAL A 87 27.93 5.03 -18.41
CA VAL A 87 27.47 3.67 -18.09
C VAL A 87 26.53 3.69 -16.89
N GLN A 88 26.85 4.45 -15.85
CA GLN A 88 26.01 4.63 -14.68
C GLN A 88 24.66 5.26 -15.06
N GLY A 89 24.64 6.30 -15.87
CA GLY A 89 23.42 6.95 -16.35
C GLY A 89 22.54 6.01 -17.17
N LEU A 90 23.13 5.31 -18.14
CA LEU A 90 22.42 4.36 -18.99
C LEU A 90 21.86 3.17 -18.19
N THR A 91 22.63 2.62 -17.28
CA THR A 91 22.19 1.50 -16.43
C THR A 91 21.13 1.95 -15.43
N SER A 92 21.24 3.16 -14.85
CA SER A 92 20.23 3.75 -13.96
C SER A 92 18.91 3.95 -14.69
N PHE A 93 18.95 4.54 -15.89
CA PHE A 93 17.76 4.71 -16.73
C PHE A 93 17.12 3.35 -17.08
N SER A 94 17.93 2.41 -17.58
CA SER A 94 17.45 1.07 -17.96
C SER A 94 16.83 0.33 -16.79
N LEU A 95 17.47 0.36 -15.62
CA LEU A 95 17.01 -0.24 -14.38
C LEU A 95 15.67 0.34 -13.93
N THR A 96 15.55 1.67 -13.90
CA THR A 96 14.31 2.36 -13.51
C THR A 96 13.18 2.02 -14.48
N GLN A 97 13.41 2.06 -15.79
CA GLN A 97 12.40 1.71 -16.80
C GLN A 97 11.95 0.26 -16.68
N LEU A 98 12.91 -0.66 -16.56
CA LEU A 98 12.65 -2.10 -16.49
C LEU A 98 11.78 -2.45 -15.27
N LEU A 99 12.19 -1.99 -14.10
CA LEU A 99 11.54 -2.32 -12.83
C LEU A 99 10.23 -1.56 -12.63
N SER A 100 10.21 -0.26 -12.90
CA SER A 100 8.99 0.54 -12.74
C SER A 100 7.88 0.09 -13.70
N LYS A 101 8.21 -0.18 -14.97
CA LYS A 101 7.22 -0.70 -15.92
C LYS A 101 6.70 -2.08 -15.52
N SER A 102 7.59 -2.95 -15.04
CA SER A 102 7.19 -4.29 -14.58
C SER A 102 6.33 -4.24 -13.32
N ALA A 103 6.69 -3.39 -12.35
CA ALA A 103 5.90 -3.17 -11.15
C ALA A 103 4.52 -2.60 -11.52
N GLN A 104 4.46 -1.63 -12.43
CA GLN A 104 3.21 -1.01 -12.86
C GLN A 104 2.27 -2.00 -13.57
N LYS A 105 2.82 -2.87 -14.45
CA LYS A 105 2.05 -3.96 -15.05
C LYS A 105 1.49 -4.92 -14.00
N MET A 106 2.31 -5.34 -13.04
CA MET A 106 1.88 -6.21 -11.94
C MET A 106 0.72 -5.60 -11.15
N ILE A 107 0.80 -4.30 -10.82
CA ILE A 107 -0.25 -3.59 -10.11
C ILE A 107 -1.54 -3.53 -10.94
N THR A 108 -1.42 -3.25 -12.23
CA THR A 108 -2.56 -3.23 -13.14
C THR A 108 -3.26 -4.60 -13.18
N ASP A 109 -2.49 -5.67 -13.30
CA ASP A 109 -3.02 -7.04 -13.32
C ASP A 109 -3.70 -7.38 -11.98
N LEU A 110 -3.07 -7.03 -10.86
CA LEU A 110 -3.63 -7.26 -9.53
C LEU A 110 -4.91 -6.44 -9.28
N ARG A 111 -4.94 -5.17 -9.69
CA ARG A 111 -6.15 -4.34 -9.61
C ARG A 111 -7.30 -4.93 -10.41
N ARG A 112 -7.04 -5.40 -11.64
CA ARG A 112 -8.04 -6.09 -12.46
C ARG A 112 -8.56 -7.35 -11.78
N GLN A 113 -7.65 -8.17 -11.23
CA GLN A 113 -8.02 -9.38 -10.51
C GLN A 113 -8.89 -9.09 -9.29
N VAL A 114 -8.49 -8.12 -8.46
CA VAL A 114 -9.24 -7.73 -7.26
C VAL A 114 -10.60 -7.14 -7.64
N GLN A 115 -10.66 -6.26 -8.63
CA GLN A 115 -11.91 -5.68 -9.11
C GLN A 115 -12.86 -6.73 -9.67
N ALA A 116 -12.35 -7.66 -10.50
CA ALA A 116 -13.15 -8.74 -11.06
C ALA A 116 -13.68 -9.70 -9.97
N HIS A 117 -12.88 -9.94 -8.92
CA HIS A 117 -13.29 -10.75 -7.78
C HIS A 117 -14.34 -10.03 -6.94
N ILE A 118 -14.10 -8.75 -6.58
CA ILE A 118 -15.07 -7.93 -5.85
C ILE A 118 -16.40 -7.91 -6.59
N GLY A 119 -16.42 -7.67 -7.92
CA GLY A 119 -17.64 -7.62 -8.71
C GLY A 119 -18.48 -8.90 -8.72
N ARG A 120 -17.96 -10.01 -8.19
CA ARG A 120 -18.63 -11.30 -8.09
C ARG A 120 -18.95 -11.73 -6.66
N LEU A 121 -18.68 -10.87 -5.68
CA LEU A 121 -19.00 -11.14 -4.28
C LEU A 121 -20.51 -10.99 -4.02
N PRO A 122 -21.08 -11.71 -3.03
CA PRO A 122 -22.48 -11.61 -2.70
C PRO A 122 -22.88 -10.20 -2.23
N VAL A 123 -24.14 -9.82 -2.45
CA VAL A 123 -24.67 -8.50 -2.04
C VAL A 123 -24.47 -8.25 -0.55
N ALA A 124 -24.61 -9.25 0.28
CA ALA A 124 -24.38 -9.18 1.73
C ALA A 124 -22.97 -8.66 2.10
N PHE A 125 -21.96 -8.92 1.24
CA PHE A 125 -20.61 -8.38 1.44
C PHE A 125 -20.57 -6.85 1.26
N TYR A 126 -21.34 -6.32 0.31
CA TYR A 126 -21.42 -4.87 0.08
C TYR A 126 -22.22 -4.17 1.17
N ASP A 127 -23.24 -4.81 1.72
CA ASP A 127 -24.00 -4.27 2.86
C ASP A 127 -23.14 -4.17 4.12
N ALA A 128 -22.23 -5.13 4.30
CA ALA A 128 -21.30 -5.15 5.44
C ALA A 128 -20.08 -4.20 5.26
N ASN A 129 -19.78 -3.76 4.04
CA ASN A 129 -18.57 -2.98 3.71
C ASN A 129 -18.92 -1.69 3.00
N LYS A 130 -18.42 -0.56 3.52
CA LYS A 130 -18.61 0.75 2.86
C LYS A 130 -17.89 0.78 1.51
N SER A 131 -18.55 1.29 0.48
CA SER A 131 -18.01 1.40 -0.89
C SER A 131 -16.64 2.08 -0.93
N GLY A 132 -16.43 3.16 -0.14
CA GLY A 132 -15.14 3.84 -0.05
C GLY A 132 -14.00 2.97 0.47
N VAL A 133 -14.30 2.00 1.36
CA VAL A 133 -13.32 1.02 1.84
C VAL A 133 -12.90 0.08 0.72
N LEU A 134 -13.87 -0.41 -0.08
CA LEU A 134 -13.60 -1.28 -1.22
C LEU A 134 -12.78 -0.59 -2.29
N VAL A 135 -13.10 0.68 -2.61
CA VAL A 135 -12.31 1.51 -3.53
C VAL A 135 -10.87 1.67 -3.01
N SER A 136 -10.70 1.97 -1.72
CA SER A 136 -9.37 2.06 -1.10
C SER A 136 -8.59 0.76 -1.18
N ARG A 137 -9.24 -0.39 -1.01
CA ARG A 137 -8.61 -1.72 -1.13
C ARG A 137 -8.12 -2.00 -2.55
N ILE A 138 -8.90 -1.62 -3.58
CA ILE A 138 -8.50 -1.79 -4.99
C ILE A 138 -7.36 -0.84 -5.37
N MET A 139 -7.43 0.41 -4.94
CA MET A 139 -6.53 1.46 -5.41
C MET A 139 -5.29 1.61 -4.55
N SER A 140 -5.45 1.73 -3.23
CA SER A 140 -4.37 2.11 -2.31
C SER A 140 -3.60 0.91 -1.74
N ASP A 141 -4.31 -0.16 -1.33
CA ASP A 141 -3.64 -1.32 -0.71
C ASP A 141 -2.76 -2.06 -1.73
N VAL A 142 -3.22 -2.14 -2.99
CA VAL A 142 -2.45 -2.71 -4.09
C VAL A 142 -1.23 -1.85 -4.44
N GLU A 143 -1.33 -0.51 -4.34
CA GLU A 143 -0.22 0.41 -4.62
C GLU A 143 0.97 0.21 -3.66
N GLY A 144 0.71 -0.12 -2.39
CA GLY A 144 1.76 -0.43 -1.41
C GLY A 144 2.72 -1.54 -1.87
N ILE A 145 2.21 -2.53 -2.59
CA ILE A 145 3.01 -3.66 -3.12
C ILE A 145 4.00 -3.20 -4.20
N ARG A 146 3.65 -2.18 -4.99
CA ARG A 146 4.53 -1.61 -6.03
C ARG A 146 5.88 -1.17 -5.48
N ASN A 147 5.85 -0.46 -4.35
CA ASN A 147 7.07 0.11 -3.76
C ASN A 147 8.03 -1.00 -3.31
N LEU A 148 7.49 -2.13 -2.86
CA LEU A 148 8.30 -3.28 -2.46
C LEU A 148 8.95 -3.99 -3.66
N VAL A 149 8.16 -4.30 -4.70
CA VAL A 149 8.60 -5.14 -5.84
C VAL A 149 9.32 -4.33 -6.92
N GLY A 150 9.07 -3.01 -6.98
CA GLY A 150 9.68 -2.11 -7.96
C GLY A 150 11.06 -1.61 -7.53
N THR A 151 11.15 -0.33 -7.25
CA THR A 151 12.42 0.34 -6.93
C THR A 151 12.92 0.04 -5.53
N GLY A 152 12.03 -0.18 -4.55
CA GLY A 152 12.42 -0.31 -3.14
C GLY A 152 13.39 -1.46 -2.86
N LEU A 153 13.11 -2.67 -3.38
CA LEU A 153 13.98 -3.83 -3.20
C LEU A 153 15.37 -3.60 -3.83
N VAL A 154 15.40 -3.00 -5.02
CA VAL A 154 16.63 -2.74 -5.76
C VAL A 154 17.46 -1.65 -5.09
N GLU A 155 16.82 -0.58 -4.63
CA GLU A 155 17.51 0.47 -3.86
C GLU A 155 18.08 -0.08 -2.56
N PHE A 156 17.35 -0.97 -1.88
CA PHE A 156 17.82 -1.62 -0.66
C PHE A 156 19.04 -2.50 -0.91
N VAL A 157 18.93 -3.44 -1.85
CA VAL A 157 20.04 -4.34 -2.18
C VAL A 157 21.23 -3.56 -2.75
N GLY A 158 20.97 -2.56 -3.60
CA GLY A 158 21.99 -1.67 -4.15
C GLY A 158 22.67 -0.84 -3.08
N GLY A 159 21.93 -0.32 -2.11
CA GLY A 159 22.47 0.41 -0.97
C GLY A 159 23.35 -0.49 -0.09
N LEU A 160 22.91 -1.72 0.23
CA LEU A 160 23.72 -2.69 0.97
C LEU A 160 25.00 -3.06 0.22
N MET A 161 24.91 -3.25 -1.10
CA MET A 161 26.08 -3.54 -1.92
C MET A 161 27.08 -2.37 -1.91
N THR A 162 26.60 -1.14 -2.07
CA THR A 162 27.43 0.06 -1.98
C THR A 162 28.09 0.17 -0.60
N ALA A 163 27.33 -0.03 0.48
CA ALA A 163 27.84 -0.01 1.83
C ALA A 163 28.90 -1.09 2.09
N ALA A 164 28.68 -2.31 1.59
CA ALA A 164 29.64 -3.41 1.71
C ALA A 164 30.96 -3.08 0.98
N ILE A 165 30.90 -2.59 -0.26
CA ILE A 165 32.09 -2.20 -1.02
C ILE A 165 32.82 -1.04 -0.34
N ALA A 166 32.05 -0.01 0.11
CA ALA A 166 32.63 1.11 0.84
C ALA A 166 33.31 0.65 2.13
N LEU A 167 32.69 -0.25 2.90
CA LEU A 167 33.27 -0.78 4.13
C LEU A 167 34.57 -1.57 3.86
N VAL A 168 34.60 -2.41 2.84
CA VAL A 168 35.81 -3.14 2.44
C VAL A 168 36.93 -2.16 2.07
N TYR A 169 36.63 -1.11 1.29
CA TYR A 169 37.58 -0.09 0.94
C TYR A 169 38.12 0.66 2.16
N LEU A 170 37.25 1.07 3.08
CA LEU A 170 37.61 1.79 4.30
C LEU A 170 38.50 0.95 5.22
N ILE A 171 38.16 -0.34 5.41
CA ILE A 171 38.97 -1.30 6.22
C ILE A 171 40.35 -1.47 5.57
N HIS A 172 40.42 -1.63 4.24
CA HIS A 172 41.68 -1.78 3.52
C HIS A 172 42.57 -0.53 3.63
N THR A 173 41.97 0.65 3.62
CA THR A 173 42.69 1.92 3.72
C THR A 173 43.18 2.18 5.15
N SER A 174 42.33 1.98 6.17
CA SER A 174 42.70 2.17 7.57
C SER A 174 41.68 1.51 8.52
N VAL A 175 42.06 0.39 9.13
CA VAL A 175 41.23 -0.29 10.13
C VAL A 175 40.93 0.61 11.32
N ALA A 176 41.90 1.36 11.83
CA ALA A 176 41.71 2.20 13.02
C ALA A 176 40.75 3.36 12.76
N MET A 177 40.88 4.07 11.62
CA MET A 177 39.94 5.15 11.27
C MET A 177 38.53 4.60 11.01
N THR A 178 38.43 3.43 10.37
CA THR A 178 37.13 2.77 10.12
C THR A 178 36.47 2.33 11.43
N ALA A 179 37.24 1.75 12.35
CA ALA A 179 36.73 1.35 13.68
C ALA A 179 36.26 2.58 14.48
N ALA A 180 37.04 3.67 14.47
CA ALA A 180 36.66 4.91 15.14
C ALA A 180 35.38 5.52 14.56
N ALA A 181 35.28 5.63 13.21
CA ALA A 181 34.05 6.10 12.54
C ALA A 181 32.85 5.22 12.86
N PHE A 182 33.04 3.90 12.86
CA PHE A 182 31.97 2.93 13.16
C PHE A 182 31.51 3.00 14.60
N ALA A 183 32.42 3.19 15.55
CA ALA A 183 32.10 3.39 16.96
C ALA A 183 31.22 4.63 17.18
N ILE A 184 31.59 5.76 16.55
CA ILE A 184 30.80 7.00 16.61
C ILE A 184 29.41 6.77 15.99
N LEU A 185 29.35 6.11 14.82
CA LEU A 185 28.08 5.79 14.15
C LEU A 185 27.18 4.88 15.00
N LEU A 186 27.74 3.91 15.72
CA LEU A 186 26.97 3.02 16.62
C LEU A 186 26.37 3.79 17.80
N VAL A 187 27.18 4.62 18.49
CA VAL A 187 26.71 5.45 19.61
C VAL A 187 25.57 6.36 19.15
N PHE A 188 25.74 6.98 18.00
CA PHE A 188 24.70 7.85 17.46
C PHE A 188 23.48 7.09 16.97
N GLY A 189 23.64 5.93 16.32
CA GLY A 189 22.55 5.06 15.92
C GLY A 189 21.67 4.65 17.12
N PHE A 190 22.28 4.38 18.27
CA PHE A 190 21.56 4.14 19.52
C PHE A 190 20.78 5.38 19.97
N GLY A 191 21.38 6.57 19.91
CA GLY A 191 20.72 7.84 20.24
C GLY A 191 19.55 8.14 19.31
N ILE A 192 19.72 7.96 17.99
CA ILE A 192 18.65 8.11 16.99
C ILE A 192 17.51 7.12 17.27
N ASN A 193 17.79 5.87 17.54
CA ASN A 193 16.74 4.87 17.83
C ASN A 193 15.87 5.28 19.04
N LYS A 194 16.48 5.82 20.08
CA LYS A 194 15.77 6.36 21.25
C LYS A 194 14.94 7.61 20.87
N ALA A 195 15.50 8.53 20.10
CA ALA A 195 14.79 9.71 19.60
C ALA A 195 13.60 9.32 18.70
N PHE A 196 13.77 8.36 17.81
CA PHE A 196 12.68 7.82 16.98
C PHE A 196 11.55 7.20 17.80
N ALA A 197 11.85 6.53 18.91
CA ALA A 197 10.83 5.98 19.80
C ALA A 197 9.92 7.09 20.37
N THR A 198 10.48 8.26 20.66
CA THR A 198 9.75 9.43 21.18
C THR A 198 8.94 10.15 20.08
N ILE A 199 9.48 10.23 18.87
CA ILE A 199 8.87 10.97 17.75
C ILE A 199 7.77 10.14 17.05
N ARG A 200 7.90 8.83 17.04
CA ARG A 200 6.97 7.90 16.36
C ARG A 200 5.49 8.09 16.71
N PRO A 201 5.07 8.33 17.97
CA PRO A 201 3.68 8.59 18.31
C PRO A 201 3.15 9.86 17.64
N ILE A 202 3.97 10.92 17.50
CA ILE A 202 3.59 12.19 16.85
C ILE A 202 3.24 11.95 15.38
N PHE A 203 4.08 11.18 14.66
CA PHE A 203 3.82 10.81 13.27
C PHE A 203 2.55 9.97 13.10
N ARG A 204 2.25 9.07 14.07
CA ARG A 204 1.06 8.22 14.02
C ARG A 204 -0.23 8.95 14.34
N ALA A 205 -0.17 10.05 15.07
CA ALA A 205 -1.33 10.86 15.40
C ALA A 205 -1.86 11.63 14.18
N ARG A 206 -0.99 12.07 13.27
CA ARG A 206 -1.36 12.89 12.10
C ARG A 206 -2.44 12.27 11.21
N PRO A 207 -2.32 11.01 10.71
CA PRO A 207 -3.36 10.39 9.89
C PRO A 207 -4.70 10.29 10.62
N LYS A 208 -4.70 10.04 11.93
CA LYS A 208 -5.89 9.95 12.74
C LYS A 208 -6.59 11.31 12.82
N ILE A 209 -5.85 12.38 13.15
CA ILE A 209 -6.38 13.75 13.20
C ILE A 209 -6.92 14.17 11.81
N THR A 210 -6.18 13.87 10.74
CA THR A 210 -6.63 14.14 9.37
C THR A 210 -7.95 13.43 9.06
N ALA A 211 -8.08 12.15 9.43
CA ALA A 211 -9.31 11.39 9.23
C ALA A 211 -10.49 11.97 10.02
N GLU A 212 -10.28 12.41 11.27
CA GLU A 212 -11.30 13.07 12.09
C GLU A 212 -11.78 14.40 11.44
N VAL A 213 -10.84 15.23 10.97
CA VAL A 213 -11.14 16.51 10.31
C VAL A 213 -11.86 16.29 8.98
N THR A 214 -11.39 15.34 8.17
CA THR A 214 -12.03 14.98 6.88
C THR A 214 -13.43 14.39 7.11
N GLY A 215 -13.58 13.51 8.10
CA GLY A 215 -14.88 12.96 8.48
C GLY A 215 -15.87 14.05 8.86
N ARG A 216 -15.46 15.00 9.71
CA ARG A 216 -16.31 16.13 10.10
C ARG A 216 -16.69 17.03 8.91
N LEU A 217 -15.74 17.28 8.01
CA LEU A 217 -16.01 18.05 6.79
C LEU A 217 -17.05 17.33 5.90
N THR A 218 -16.91 16.02 5.75
CA THR A 218 -17.85 15.21 4.96
C THR A 218 -19.25 15.22 5.58
N GLU A 219 -19.35 15.12 6.91
CA GLU A 219 -20.62 15.20 7.64
C GLU A 219 -21.29 16.59 7.47
N SER A 220 -20.52 17.66 7.66
CA SER A 220 -21.01 19.03 7.54
C SER A 220 -21.49 19.34 6.11
N LEU A 221 -20.74 18.94 5.08
CA LEU A 221 -21.11 19.12 3.68
C LEU A 221 -22.30 18.23 3.28
N GLY A 222 -22.32 16.97 3.72
CA GLY A 222 -23.44 16.06 3.50
C GLY A 222 -24.72 16.52 4.18
N GLY A 223 -24.60 17.10 5.38
CA GLY A 223 -25.69 17.67 6.17
C GLY A 223 -25.95 19.15 5.95
N VAL A 224 -25.46 19.76 4.86
CA VAL A 224 -25.51 21.21 4.64
C VAL A 224 -26.91 21.80 4.76
N ARG A 225 -27.95 21.07 4.34
CA ARG A 225 -29.36 21.50 4.50
C ARG A 225 -29.77 21.62 5.96
N VAL A 226 -29.25 20.77 6.84
CA VAL A 226 -29.48 20.82 8.28
C VAL A 226 -28.74 22.02 8.88
N VAL A 227 -27.45 22.18 8.52
CA VAL A 227 -26.65 23.34 8.95
C VAL A 227 -27.32 24.65 8.57
N LYS A 228 -27.77 24.78 7.32
CA LYS A 228 -28.48 25.96 6.82
C LYS A 228 -29.85 26.13 7.47
N GLY A 229 -30.62 25.06 7.63
CA GLY A 229 -31.95 25.09 8.21
C GLY A 229 -32.00 25.55 9.68
N TYR A 230 -30.91 25.28 10.42
CA TYR A 230 -30.78 25.71 11.83
C TYR A 230 -29.83 26.90 12.01
N HIS A 231 -29.36 27.54 10.94
CA HIS A 231 -28.40 28.65 10.98
C HIS A 231 -27.17 28.34 11.85
N ALA A 232 -26.59 27.15 11.66
CA ALA A 232 -25.53 26.58 12.49
C ALA A 232 -24.13 26.72 11.88
N GLU A 233 -23.95 27.57 10.86
CA GLU A 233 -22.68 27.72 10.12
C GLU A 233 -21.53 28.09 11.02
N GLU A 234 -21.73 29.07 11.92
CA GLU A 234 -20.68 29.52 12.83
C GLU A 234 -20.26 28.43 13.82
N ARG A 235 -21.22 27.59 14.25
CA ARG A 235 -20.91 26.42 15.09
C ARG A 235 -20.06 25.41 14.36
N GLU A 236 -20.39 25.09 13.10
CA GLU A 236 -19.64 24.16 12.28
C GLU A 236 -18.22 24.66 11.95
N GLU A 237 -18.11 25.99 11.67
CA GLU A 237 -16.82 26.65 11.46
C GLU A 237 -15.91 26.52 12.69
N LYS A 238 -16.44 26.75 13.89
CA LYS A 238 -15.70 26.60 15.14
C LYS A 238 -15.23 25.15 15.37
N ILE A 239 -16.09 24.17 15.11
CA ILE A 239 -15.75 22.75 15.28
C ILE A 239 -14.66 22.34 14.27
N PHE A 240 -14.84 22.72 13.00
CA PHE A 240 -13.84 22.44 11.96
C PHE A 240 -12.52 23.16 12.23
N GLY A 241 -12.58 24.46 12.60
CA GLY A 241 -11.41 25.26 12.96
C GLY A 241 -10.60 24.64 14.11
N ALA A 242 -11.27 24.15 15.17
CA ALA A 242 -10.59 23.43 16.25
C ALA A 242 -9.90 22.14 15.78
N GLY A 243 -10.50 21.43 14.82
CA GLY A 243 -9.90 20.26 14.19
C GLY A 243 -8.64 20.60 13.39
N VAL A 244 -8.72 21.65 12.57
CA VAL A 244 -7.59 22.17 11.77
C VAL A 244 -6.46 22.67 12.67
N GLN A 245 -6.80 23.35 13.77
CA GLN A 245 -5.80 23.80 14.75
C GLN A 245 -5.04 22.62 15.37
N ARG A 246 -5.74 21.55 15.77
CA ARG A 246 -5.07 20.32 16.25
C ARG A 246 -4.15 19.70 15.19
N LEU A 247 -4.56 19.75 13.93
CA LEU A 247 -3.73 19.28 12.83
C LEU A 247 -2.47 20.13 12.67
N LEU A 248 -2.62 21.47 12.72
CA LEU A 248 -1.49 22.41 12.69
C LEU A 248 -0.51 22.15 13.84
N ASP A 249 -1.01 22.03 15.07
CA ASP A 249 -0.17 21.77 16.25
C ASP A 249 0.63 20.45 16.11
N ASN A 250 0.00 19.41 15.56
CA ASN A 250 0.68 18.14 15.29
C ASN A 250 1.74 18.28 14.17
N VAL A 251 1.43 19.03 13.11
CA VAL A 251 2.38 19.31 12.02
C VAL A 251 3.58 20.10 12.54
N LEU A 252 3.38 21.13 13.35
CA LEU A 252 4.45 21.93 13.94
C LEU A 252 5.34 21.08 14.86
N LYS A 253 4.75 20.21 15.70
CA LYS A 253 5.52 19.22 16.48
C LYS A 253 6.33 18.28 15.60
N THR A 254 5.76 17.82 14.48
CA THR A 254 6.44 16.97 13.52
C THR A 254 7.61 17.71 12.86
N LEU A 255 7.41 18.95 12.43
CA LEU A 255 8.46 19.79 11.84
C LEU A 255 9.60 20.03 12.82
N THR A 256 9.31 20.40 14.06
CA THR A 256 10.33 20.57 15.11
C THR A 256 11.12 19.27 15.32
N ALA A 257 10.43 18.14 15.43
CA ALA A 257 11.06 16.84 15.62
C ALA A 257 11.95 16.44 14.43
N THR A 258 11.50 16.64 13.20
CA THR A 258 12.31 16.34 12.00
C THR A 258 13.49 17.30 11.85
N SER A 259 13.31 18.58 12.17
CA SER A 259 14.39 19.58 12.15
C SER A 259 15.47 19.24 13.18
N LEU A 260 15.07 18.84 14.40
CA LEU A 260 16.02 18.41 15.43
C LEU A 260 16.79 17.15 15.02
N MET A 261 16.10 16.18 14.36
CA MET A 261 16.78 15.01 13.79
C MET A 261 17.77 15.38 12.70
N SER A 262 17.41 16.30 11.79
CA SER A 262 18.31 16.77 10.74
C SER A 262 19.50 17.51 11.31
N LEU A 263 19.30 18.36 12.32
CA LEU A 263 20.38 19.02 13.05
C LEU A 263 21.31 18.01 13.71
N SER A 264 20.75 17.01 14.38
CA SER A 264 21.52 15.93 15.02
C SER A 264 22.33 15.14 13.99
N ALA A 265 21.75 14.83 12.82
CA ALA A 265 22.45 14.14 11.74
C ALA A 265 23.59 14.99 11.15
N ALA A 266 23.37 16.29 10.93
CA ALA A 266 24.40 17.21 10.47
C ALA A 266 25.53 17.37 11.51
N GLY A 267 25.16 17.51 12.78
CA GLY A 267 26.11 17.56 13.89
C GLY A 267 26.98 16.31 13.99
N LEU A 268 26.37 15.11 13.82
CA LEU A 268 27.12 13.86 13.77
C LEU A 268 28.13 13.86 12.61
N MET A 269 27.67 14.23 11.42
CA MET A 269 28.55 14.27 10.25
C MET A 269 29.73 15.21 10.49
N GLY A 270 29.49 16.36 11.13
CA GLY A 270 30.53 17.30 11.53
C GLY A 270 31.53 16.69 12.51
N ILE A 271 31.05 16.01 13.57
CA ILE A 271 31.88 15.35 14.58
C ILE A 271 32.72 14.22 13.96
N VAL A 272 32.09 13.35 13.16
CA VAL A 272 32.79 12.27 12.44
C VAL A 272 33.86 12.84 11.52
N SER A 273 33.52 13.88 10.73
CA SER A 273 34.47 14.52 9.82
C SER A 273 35.63 15.15 10.53
N ALA A 274 35.41 15.88 11.64
CA ALA A 274 36.45 16.48 12.46
C ALA A 274 37.40 15.43 13.05
N PHE A 275 36.82 14.35 13.59
CA PHE A 275 37.62 13.27 14.18
C PHE A 275 38.45 12.50 13.12
N ILE A 276 37.85 12.23 11.96
CA ILE A 276 38.54 11.60 10.83
C ILE A 276 39.63 12.55 10.26
N MET A 277 39.37 13.85 10.24
CA MET A 277 40.36 14.83 9.82
C MET A 277 41.60 14.83 10.73
N GLU A 278 41.38 14.79 12.07
CA GLU A 278 42.47 14.73 13.03
C GLU A 278 43.29 13.45 12.91
N LEU A 279 42.60 12.29 12.90
CA LEU A 279 43.30 10.99 12.74
C LEU A 279 44.02 10.90 11.39
N GLY A 280 43.39 11.38 10.33
CA GLY A 280 43.95 11.39 8.98
C GLY A 280 45.19 12.31 8.90
N ALA A 281 45.14 13.50 9.51
CA ALA A 281 46.29 14.41 9.59
C ALA A 281 47.47 13.77 10.30
N HIS A 282 47.25 13.16 11.47
CA HIS A 282 48.33 12.46 12.20
C HIS A 282 48.94 11.36 11.36
N ARG A 283 48.13 10.57 10.61
CA ARG A 283 48.63 9.50 9.74
C ARG A 283 49.39 10.03 8.51
N MET A 284 48.94 11.15 7.93
CA MET A 284 49.64 11.80 6.82
C MET A 284 50.97 12.35 7.28
N LEU A 285 51.03 13.01 8.45
CA LEU A 285 52.31 13.50 9.03
C LEU A 285 53.26 12.36 9.39
N ALA A 286 52.74 11.19 9.78
CA ALA A 286 53.52 9.97 10.00
C ALA A 286 53.89 9.22 8.71
N ASN A 287 53.56 9.74 7.51
CA ASN A 287 53.76 9.10 6.21
C ASN A 287 53.11 7.68 6.09
N THR A 288 52.05 7.39 6.85
CA THR A 288 51.34 6.12 6.81
C THR A 288 50.04 6.20 6.00
N MET A 289 49.73 7.37 5.44
CA MET A 289 48.55 7.61 4.60
C MET A 289 48.84 8.72 3.60
N THR A 290 48.42 8.54 2.36
CA THR A 290 48.52 9.58 1.33
C THR A 290 47.38 10.59 1.41
N LEU A 291 47.58 11.79 0.81
CA LEU A 291 46.52 12.79 0.71
C LEU A 291 45.32 12.25 -0.11
N GLY A 292 45.60 11.52 -1.19
CA GLY A 292 44.55 10.88 -2.01
C GLY A 292 43.77 9.82 -1.27
N GLU A 293 44.41 9.00 -0.42
CA GLU A 293 43.75 8.03 0.44
C GLU A 293 42.81 8.71 1.44
N PHE A 294 43.25 9.83 2.03
CA PHE A 294 42.42 10.58 2.96
C PHE A 294 41.15 11.13 2.27
N PHE A 295 41.27 11.74 1.10
CA PHE A 295 40.12 12.26 0.35
C PHE A 295 39.18 11.11 -0.05
N ALA A 296 39.70 10.02 -0.59
CA ALA A 296 38.90 8.87 -0.96
C ALA A 296 38.19 8.24 0.26
N PHE A 297 38.91 8.16 1.42
CA PHE A 297 38.31 7.68 2.67
C PHE A 297 37.08 8.48 3.07
N ASN A 298 37.13 9.81 3.00
CA ASN A 298 36.00 10.68 3.34
C ASN A 298 34.80 10.47 2.39
N VAL A 299 35.06 10.32 1.09
CA VAL A 299 34.00 10.05 0.10
C VAL A 299 33.35 8.69 0.34
N PHE A 300 34.14 7.64 0.55
CA PHE A 300 33.63 6.30 0.83
C PHE A 300 32.90 6.22 2.18
N LEU A 301 33.33 6.99 3.19
CA LEU A 301 32.63 7.11 4.46
C LEU A 301 31.21 7.70 4.27
N GLY A 302 31.08 8.72 3.43
CA GLY A 302 29.77 9.26 3.05
C GLY A 302 28.87 8.23 2.38
N LEU A 303 29.44 7.40 1.49
CA LEU A 303 28.72 6.32 0.82
C LEU A 303 28.33 5.18 1.77
N LEU A 304 29.03 4.97 2.88
CA LEU A 304 28.66 3.99 3.92
C LEU A 304 27.45 4.46 4.74
N ILE A 305 27.33 5.77 4.98
CA ILE A 305 26.30 6.33 5.86
C ILE A 305 24.93 6.41 5.15
N ALA A 306 24.91 6.75 3.86
CA ALA A 306 23.67 6.97 3.10
C ALA A 306 22.68 5.78 3.16
N PRO A 307 23.08 4.50 2.99
CA PRO A 307 22.19 3.36 3.07
C PRO A 307 21.56 3.14 4.45
N VAL A 308 22.19 3.61 5.53
CA VAL A 308 21.63 3.46 6.89
C VAL A 308 20.32 4.22 7.02
N PHE A 309 20.21 5.40 6.43
CA PHE A 309 18.95 6.16 6.40
C PHE A 309 17.89 5.52 5.49
N GLN A 310 18.31 4.90 4.38
CA GLN A 310 17.42 4.19 3.47
C GLN A 310 16.76 2.97 4.12
N ILE A 311 17.47 2.23 5.00
CA ILE A 311 16.92 1.07 5.71
C ILE A 311 15.65 1.44 6.50
N VAL A 312 15.63 2.61 7.13
CA VAL A 312 14.46 3.09 7.90
C VAL A 312 13.26 3.36 6.99
N ALA A 313 13.49 4.04 5.87
CA ALA A 313 12.44 4.35 4.89
C ALA A 313 11.83 3.07 4.29
N ILE A 314 12.69 2.12 3.91
CA ILE A 314 12.28 0.84 3.34
C ILE A 314 11.51 -0.02 4.35
N GLY A 315 11.89 0.00 5.62
CA GLY A 315 11.16 -0.71 6.68
C GLY A 315 9.68 -0.29 6.76
N THR A 316 9.39 0.99 6.52
CA THR A 316 8.01 1.50 6.45
C THR A 316 7.30 0.99 5.19
N GLN A 317 7.95 1.09 4.02
CA GLN A 317 7.39 0.61 2.75
C GLN A 317 7.09 -0.90 2.77
N ILE A 318 7.98 -1.70 3.35
CA ILE A 318 7.76 -3.15 3.53
C ILE A 318 6.52 -3.40 4.39
N THR A 319 6.36 -2.65 5.49
CA THR A 319 5.21 -2.82 6.38
C THR A 319 3.89 -2.46 5.66
N GLU A 320 3.88 -1.38 4.89
CA GLU A 320 2.73 -0.97 4.08
C GLU A 320 2.39 -2.00 3.01
N ALA A 321 3.41 -2.51 2.30
CA ALA A 321 3.23 -3.52 1.27
C ALA A 321 2.68 -4.84 1.82
N ILE A 322 3.20 -5.32 2.96
CA ILE A 322 2.71 -6.54 3.62
C ILE A 322 1.26 -6.36 4.06
N THR A 323 0.93 -5.22 4.69
CA THR A 323 -0.44 -4.94 5.13
C THR A 323 -1.40 -4.84 3.95
N GLY A 324 -0.99 -4.20 2.85
CA GLY A 324 -1.77 -4.12 1.61
C GLY A 324 -2.00 -5.51 0.99
N LEU A 325 -0.97 -6.35 0.98
CA LEU A 325 -1.08 -7.73 0.49
C LEU A 325 -2.02 -8.59 1.34
N GLU A 326 -1.94 -8.49 2.66
CA GLU A 326 -2.86 -9.18 3.58
C GLU A 326 -4.31 -8.82 3.29
N ARG A 327 -4.62 -7.52 3.20
CA ARG A 327 -5.98 -7.05 2.91
C ARG A 327 -6.46 -7.43 1.50
N THR A 328 -5.58 -7.40 0.52
CA THR A 328 -5.89 -7.85 -0.84
C THR A 328 -6.22 -9.34 -0.85
N ARG A 329 -5.45 -10.14 -0.11
CA ARG A 329 -5.67 -11.58 0.02
C ARG A 329 -6.96 -11.92 0.78
N GLU A 330 -7.29 -11.16 1.84
CA GLU A 330 -8.57 -11.31 2.54
C GLU A 330 -9.72 -11.24 1.55
N ILE A 331 -9.73 -10.24 0.65
CA ILE A 331 -10.76 -10.10 -0.37
C ILE A 331 -10.74 -11.27 -1.35
N LEU A 332 -9.57 -11.63 -1.88
CA LEU A 332 -9.45 -12.71 -2.87
C LEU A 332 -9.78 -14.09 -2.30
N ASN A 333 -9.81 -14.26 -0.99
CA ASN A 333 -10.22 -15.47 -0.31
C ASN A 333 -11.72 -15.51 0.03
N GLU A 334 -12.44 -14.39 -0.12
CA GLU A 334 -13.88 -14.37 0.04
C GLU A 334 -14.55 -15.24 -1.02
N LYS A 335 -15.59 -15.98 -0.63
CA LYS A 335 -16.29 -16.89 -1.53
C LYS A 335 -17.09 -16.09 -2.54
N LEU A 336 -16.96 -16.45 -3.80
CA LEU A 336 -17.77 -15.88 -4.86
C LEU A 336 -19.23 -16.33 -4.75
N GLU A 337 -20.14 -15.47 -5.15
CA GLU A 337 -21.59 -15.73 -5.06
C GLU A 337 -22.02 -16.96 -5.87
N ASP A 338 -21.43 -17.15 -7.06
CA ASP A 338 -21.71 -18.29 -7.94
C ASP A 338 -21.04 -19.59 -7.51
N GLU A 339 -20.00 -19.53 -6.66
CA GLU A 339 -19.27 -20.71 -6.15
C GLU A 339 -19.89 -21.28 -4.87
N ALA A 340 -21.06 -20.80 -4.46
CA ALA A 340 -21.76 -21.36 -3.31
C ALA A 340 -22.05 -22.84 -3.55
N PRO A 341 -21.72 -23.75 -2.62
CA PRO A 341 -21.93 -25.17 -2.77
C PRO A 341 -23.43 -25.45 -3.03
N GLY A 342 -23.73 -26.21 -4.08
CA GLY A 342 -25.11 -26.59 -4.40
C GLY A 342 -25.76 -25.83 -5.57
N ARG A 343 -25.20 -24.72 -6.06
CA ARG A 343 -25.74 -23.98 -7.21
C ARG A 343 -25.40 -24.64 -8.55
N ILE A 344 -26.08 -25.73 -8.85
CA ILE A 344 -25.83 -26.55 -10.06
C ILE A 344 -26.97 -26.51 -11.07
N VAL A 345 -28.19 -26.14 -10.62
CA VAL A 345 -29.39 -26.16 -11.46
C VAL A 345 -29.42 -24.96 -12.38
N THR A 346 -29.60 -25.19 -13.67
CA THR A 346 -29.84 -24.15 -14.68
C THR A 346 -31.31 -24.04 -14.96
N LEU A 347 -31.92 -22.91 -14.64
CA LEU A 347 -33.30 -22.64 -14.99
C LEU A 347 -33.45 -22.39 -16.50
N ARG A 348 -34.46 -22.99 -17.10
CA ARG A 348 -34.92 -22.60 -18.45
C ARG A 348 -35.77 -21.34 -18.33
N ARG A 349 -36.65 -21.09 -19.29
CA ARG A 349 -37.58 -19.96 -19.22
C ARG A 349 -38.49 -20.11 -18.00
N ILE A 350 -38.49 -19.15 -17.10
CA ILE A 350 -39.32 -19.14 -15.90
C ILE A 350 -40.75 -18.77 -16.25
N GLN A 351 -41.71 -19.42 -15.58
CA GLN A 351 -43.15 -19.08 -15.68
C GLN A 351 -43.52 -17.99 -14.68
N GLY A 352 -42.81 -17.94 -13.54
CA GLY A 352 -42.93 -16.89 -12.56
C GLY A 352 -43.77 -17.23 -11.35
N GLN A 353 -44.03 -18.53 -11.04
CA GLN A 353 -44.54 -18.94 -9.75
C GLN A 353 -43.46 -18.71 -8.70
N VAL A 354 -43.80 -17.99 -7.63
CA VAL A 354 -42.89 -17.74 -6.49
C VAL A 354 -43.52 -18.26 -5.21
N ALA A 355 -42.81 -19.08 -4.46
CA ALA A 355 -43.25 -19.51 -3.15
C ALA A 355 -42.16 -19.34 -2.09
N LEU A 356 -42.54 -18.84 -0.93
CA LEU A 356 -41.72 -18.81 0.27
C LEU A 356 -42.27 -19.89 1.22
N GLU A 357 -41.41 -20.78 1.69
CA GLU A 357 -41.77 -21.84 2.61
C GLU A 357 -40.97 -21.73 3.90
N HIS A 358 -41.64 -21.35 4.99
CA HIS A 358 -41.06 -21.22 6.33
C HIS A 358 -39.79 -20.36 6.36
N VAL A 359 -39.80 -19.23 5.66
CA VAL A 359 -38.63 -18.40 5.48
C VAL A 359 -38.36 -17.52 6.71
N SER A 360 -37.20 -17.74 7.32
CA SER A 360 -36.63 -16.82 8.30
C SER A 360 -35.35 -16.22 7.78
N PHE A 361 -35.09 -14.96 8.11
CA PHE A 361 -33.89 -14.25 7.64
C PHE A 361 -33.37 -13.19 8.62
N ALA A 362 -32.06 -13.10 8.74
CA ALA A 362 -31.34 -12.08 9.48
C ALA A 362 -30.18 -11.53 8.63
N TYR A 363 -29.98 -10.21 8.60
CA TYR A 363 -28.80 -9.58 7.97
C TYR A 363 -27.51 -9.82 8.76
N ASP A 364 -27.65 -9.91 10.08
CA ASP A 364 -26.59 -10.34 10.98
C ASP A 364 -27.14 -11.37 11.98
N SER A 365 -26.27 -12.11 12.63
CA SER A 365 -26.65 -13.19 13.55
C SER A 365 -27.40 -12.73 14.82
N ARG A 366 -27.69 -11.42 14.96
CA ARG A 366 -28.22 -10.84 16.21
C ARG A 366 -29.71 -10.51 16.16
N LYS A 367 -30.27 -10.25 14.98
CA LYS A 367 -31.67 -9.82 14.85
C LYS A 367 -32.30 -10.41 13.59
N GLU A 368 -33.23 -11.32 13.76
CA GLU A 368 -34.08 -11.76 12.67
C GLU A 368 -35.00 -10.62 12.22
N VAL A 369 -35.18 -10.53 10.92
CA VAL A 369 -36.07 -9.56 10.25
C VAL A 369 -37.30 -10.23 9.68
N LEU A 370 -37.19 -11.49 9.29
CA LEU A 370 -38.29 -12.33 8.85
C LEU A 370 -38.37 -13.56 9.74
N HIS A 371 -39.59 -13.88 10.20
CA HIS A 371 -39.88 -14.97 11.10
C HIS A 371 -40.92 -15.86 10.46
N ASP A 372 -40.55 -17.05 10.02
CA ASP A 372 -41.43 -18.09 9.50
C ASP A 372 -42.45 -17.60 8.44
N VAL A 373 -41.96 -16.83 7.46
CA VAL A 373 -42.79 -16.23 6.41
C VAL A 373 -43.08 -17.29 5.33
N GLY A 374 -44.36 -17.44 5.01
CA GLY A 374 -44.84 -18.32 3.94
C GLY A 374 -45.92 -17.64 3.10
N PHE A 375 -45.77 -17.63 1.79
CA PHE A 375 -46.79 -17.26 0.81
C PHE A 375 -46.45 -17.80 -0.57
N GLN A 376 -47.46 -17.83 -1.45
CA GLN A 376 -47.31 -18.21 -2.84
C GLN A 376 -47.90 -17.15 -3.75
N SER A 377 -47.20 -16.86 -4.85
CA SER A 377 -47.66 -15.97 -5.93
C SER A 377 -47.74 -16.78 -7.23
N GLU A 378 -48.90 -16.74 -7.86
CA GLU A 378 -49.15 -17.50 -9.09
C GLU A 378 -48.54 -16.80 -10.34
N PRO A 379 -48.20 -17.56 -11.39
CA PRO A 379 -47.73 -17.00 -12.65
C PRO A 379 -48.71 -15.97 -13.24
N GLY A 380 -48.17 -14.87 -13.74
CA GLY A 380 -48.97 -13.82 -14.39
C GLY A 380 -49.81 -12.97 -13.45
N THR A 381 -49.66 -13.11 -12.15
CA THR A 381 -50.36 -12.31 -11.14
C THR A 381 -49.50 -11.15 -10.63
N VAL A 382 -50.14 -10.19 -9.99
CA VAL A 382 -49.48 -9.11 -9.25
C VAL A 382 -49.69 -9.29 -7.76
N THR A 383 -48.61 -9.43 -7.01
CA THR A 383 -48.67 -9.58 -5.56
C THR A 383 -48.15 -8.28 -4.89
N ALA A 384 -48.97 -7.70 -4.02
CA ALA A 384 -48.60 -6.51 -3.25
C ALA A 384 -48.20 -6.92 -1.82
N LEU A 385 -46.97 -6.49 -1.41
CA LEU A 385 -46.49 -6.62 -0.03
C LEU A 385 -46.81 -5.34 0.73
N VAL A 386 -47.72 -5.39 1.69
CA VAL A 386 -48.22 -4.24 2.45
C VAL A 386 -47.81 -4.37 3.91
N GLY A 387 -47.43 -3.26 4.53
CA GLY A 387 -47.06 -3.22 5.96
C GLY A 387 -46.26 -1.97 6.31
N PRO A 388 -46.02 -1.71 7.61
CA PRO A 388 -45.26 -0.54 8.07
C PRO A 388 -43.82 -0.56 7.62
N SER A 389 -43.11 0.59 7.74
CA SER A 389 -41.67 0.63 7.47
C SER A 389 -40.93 -0.33 8.42
N GLY A 390 -39.96 -1.06 7.89
CA GLY A 390 -39.23 -2.08 8.66
C GLY A 390 -39.90 -3.47 8.75
N ALA A 391 -41.09 -3.70 8.16
CA ALA A 391 -41.77 -4.99 8.19
C ALA A 391 -41.16 -6.09 7.30
N GLY A 392 -39.96 -5.86 6.75
CA GLY A 392 -39.28 -6.89 5.96
C GLY A 392 -39.64 -6.96 4.47
N LYS A 393 -40.48 -6.06 3.93
CA LYS A 393 -40.94 -6.07 2.53
C LYS A 393 -39.79 -6.10 1.51
N SER A 394 -38.81 -5.19 1.67
CA SER A 394 -37.62 -5.12 0.80
C SER A 394 -36.72 -6.34 0.98
N THR A 395 -36.69 -6.93 2.17
CA THR A 395 -35.95 -8.18 2.46
C THR A 395 -36.54 -9.34 1.69
N ILE A 396 -37.87 -9.46 1.64
CA ILE A 396 -38.58 -10.50 0.85
C ILE A 396 -38.22 -10.34 -0.64
N ILE A 397 -38.27 -9.12 -1.19
CA ILE A 397 -37.88 -8.84 -2.58
C ILE A 397 -36.41 -9.21 -2.82
N GLY A 398 -35.52 -8.89 -1.87
CA GLY A 398 -34.11 -9.27 -1.95
C GLY A 398 -33.88 -10.78 -1.94
N LEU A 399 -34.63 -11.53 -1.19
CA LEU A 399 -34.61 -12.99 -1.18
C LEU A 399 -35.15 -13.59 -2.49
N ILE A 400 -36.24 -13.05 -3.03
CA ILE A 400 -36.77 -13.43 -4.34
C ILE A 400 -35.81 -13.10 -5.47
N ALA A 401 -35.12 -11.94 -5.41
CA ALA A 401 -34.07 -11.57 -6.38
C ALA A 401 -32.76 -12.40 -6.16
N ALA A 402 -32.75 -13.30 -5.20
CA ALA A 402 -31.59 -14.09 -4.79
C ALA A 402 -30.37 -13.25 -4.37
N PHE A 403 -30.57 -12.01 -3.88
CA PHE A 403 -29.51 -11.17 -3.30
C PHE A 403 -29.06 -11.73 -1.94
N TYR A 404 -29.96 -12.45 -1.26
CA TYR A 404 -29.73 -13.10 0.01
C TYR A 404 -30.18 -14.54 -0.03
N VAL A 405 -29.67 -15.34 0.88
CA VAL A 405 -30.11 -16.72 1.12
C VAL A 405 -30.84 -16.75 2.47
N PRO A 406 -32.01 -17.36 2.60
CA PRO A 406 -32.74 -17.45 3.86
C PRO A 406 -31.91 -18.19 4.92
N SER A 407 -32.04 -17.81 6.20
CA SER A 407 -31.40 -18.49 7.33
C SER A 407 -32.06 -19.85 7.59
N ASN A 408 -33.41 -19.92 7.45
CA ASN A 408 -34.21 -21.12 7.50
C ASN A 408 -35.29 -21.04 6.42
N GLY A 409 -35.82 -22.20 6.04
CA GLY A 409 -36.83 -22.33 4.99
C GLY A 409 -36.21 -22.24 3.60
N ARG A 410 -37.02 -22.01 2.58
CA ARG A 410 -36.59 -21.95 1.18
C ARG A 410 -37.47 -21.03 0.35
N VAL A 411 -36.86 -20.48 -0.68
CA VAL A 411 -37.53 -19.67 -1.71
C VAL A 411 -37.55 -20.49 -2.98
N LEU A 412 -38.72 -20.72 -3.51
CA LEU A 412 -38.94 -21.54 -4.71
C LEU A 412 -39.34 -20.62 -5.87
N VAL A 413 -38.84 -20.92 -7.06
CA VAL A 413 -39.32 -20.36 -8.34
C VAL A 413 -39.63 -21.51 -9.25
N ASP A 414 -40.88 -21.54 -9.74
CA ASP A 414 -41.43 -22.66 -10.51
C ASP A 414 -41.17 -24.03 -9.84
N GLY A 415 -41.27 -24.10 -8.51
CA GLY A 415 -41.03 -25.28 -7.71
C GLY A 415 -39.54 -25.62 -7.48
N VAL A 416 -38.60 -24.84 -7.99
CA VAL A 416 -37.17 -25.10 -7.83
C VAL A 416 -36.59 -24.18 -6.74
N ASP A 417 -35.85 -24.75 -5.80
CA ASP A 417 -35.20 -24.01 -4.73
C ASP A 417 -34.07 -23.10 -5.27
N LEU A 418 -34.19 -21.78 -5.03
CA LEU A 418 -33.22 -20.77 -5.49
C LEU A 418 -31.83 -20.96 -4.92
N SER A 419 -31.69 -21.64 -3.78
CA SER A 419 -30.36 -21.94 -3.21
C SER A 419 -29.55 -22.90 -4.08
N THR A 420 -30.21 -23.69 -4.94
CA THR A 420 -29.59 -24.67 -5.85
C THR A 420 -29.38 -24.14 -7.26
N VAL A 421 -29.94 -22.98 -7.57
CA VAL A 421 -29.97 -22.41 -8.92
C VAL A 421 -28.72 -21.59 -9.23
N LYS A 422 -28.17 -21.72 -10.45
CA LYS A 422 -27.16 -20.83 -10.99
C LYS A 422 -27.74 -19.44 -11.16
N LEU A 423 -27.18 -18.44 -10.48
CA LEU A 423 -27.70 -17.07 -10.47
C LEU A 423 -27.78 -16.45 -11.86
N SER A 424 -26.81 -16.74 -12.73
CA SER A 424 -26.81 -16.25 -14.12
C SER A 424 -28.03 -16.72 -14.89
N SER A 425 -28.50 -17.95 -14.67
CA SER A 425 -29.71 -18.49 -15.36
C SER A 425 -31.01 -17.91 -14.83
N TYR A 426 -31.02 -17.38 -13.63
CA TYR A 426 -32.17 -16.76 -12.97
C TYR A 426 -32.22 -15.26 -13.18
N ARG A 427 -31.18 -14.54 -12.74
CA ARG A 427 -31.17 -13.06 -12.76
C ARG A 427 -31.26 -12.45 -14.17
N THR A 428 -30.79 -13.14 -15.20
CA THR A 428 -30.97 -12.68 -16.60
C THR A 428 -32.43 -12.63 -17.06
N GLN A 429 -33.35 -13.26 -16.30
CA GLN A 429 -34.78 -13.29 -16.58
C GLN A 429 -35.58 -12.37 -15.64
N LEU A 430 -34.92 -11.67 -14.71
CA LEU A 430 -35.53 -10.73 -13.78
C LEU A 430 -35.46 -9.28 -14.27
N GLY A 431 -36.50 -8.52 -13.98
CA GLY A 431 -36.45 -7.07 -13.95
C GLY A 431 -36.64 -6.59 -12.51
N VAL A 432 -35.70 -5.80 -11.99
CA VAL A 432 -35.76 -5.28 -10.62
C VAL A 432 -35.78 -3.76 -10.66
N VAL A 433 -36.78 -3.17 -9.99
CA VAL A 433 -36.85 -1.72 -9.76
C VAL A 433 -36.56 -1.48 -8.29
N LEU A 434 -35.43 -0.81 -8.00
CA LEU A 434 -35.02 -0.50 -6.63
C LEU A 434 -35.67 0.80 -6.17
N GLN A 435 -35.76 0.99 -4.85
CA GLN A 435 -36.29 2.19 -4.25
C GLN A 435 -35.42 3.42 -4.52
N GLU A 436 -34.09 3.23 -4.49
CA GLU A 436 -33.11 4.27 -4.88
C GLU A 436 -32.75 4.07 -6.34
N THR A 437 -32.97 5.11 -7.15
CA THR A 437 -32.58 5.12 -8.56
C THR A 437 -31.10 5.42 -8.69
N PHE A 438 -30.37 4.52 -9.34
CA PHE A 438 -28.96 4.72 -9.66
C PHE A 438 -28.78 4.79 -11.18
N LEU A 439 -28.07 5.82 -11.64
CA LEU A 439 -27.70 5.97 -13.04
C LEU A 439 -26.17 5.96 -13.14
N PHE A 440 -25.66 5.16 -14.06
CA PHE A 440 -24.25 5.20 -14.43
C PHE A 440 -23.96 6.46 -15.24
N ASP A 441 -22.74 6.99 -15.09
CA ASP A 441 -22.25 8.07 -15.95
C ASP A 441 -22.20 7.58 -17.41
N GLY A 442 -22.93 8.26 -18.29
CA GLY A 442 -23.10 7.86 -19.68
C GLY A 442 -24.40 8.37 -20.27
N THR A 443 -24.76 7.87 -21.44
CA THR A 443 -25.99 8.24 -22.15
C THR A 443 -27.22 7.56 -21.54
N ILE A 444 -28.41 8.14 -21.80
CA ILE A 444 -29.70 7.52 -21.46
C ILE A 444 -29.81 6.13 -22.12
N ARG A 445 -29.38 6.01 -23.38
CA ARG A 445 -29.36 4.73 -24.10
C ARG A 445 -28.54 3.68 -23.40
N GLU A 446 -27.33 3.99 -22.95
CA GLU A 446 -26.44 3.07 -22.21
C GLU A 446 -27.05 2.63 -20.88
N ASN A 447 -27.70 3.54 -20.16
CA ASN A 447 -28.38 3.22 -18.92
C ASN A 447 -29.61 2.32 -19.15
N VAL A 448 -30.41 2.58 -20.17
CA VAL A 448 -31.59 1.76 -20.54
C VAL A 448 -31.15 0.38 -21.05
N ALA A 449 -30.12 0.34 -21.88
CA ALA A 449 -29.59 -0.90 -22.45
C ALA A 449 -28.65 -1.67 -21.53
N PHE A 450 -28.47 -1.26 -20.26
CA PHE A 450 -27.47 -1.82 -19.34
C PHE A 450 -27.53 -3.36 -19.23
N ALA A 451 -28.73 -3.92 -19.12
CA ALA A 451 -28.91 -5.38 -19.04
C ALA A 451 -28.83 -6.09 -20.41
N ARG A 452 -28.96 -5.37 -21.50
CA ARG A 452 -28.92 -5.88 -22.89
C ARG A 452 -28.23 -4.85 -23.80
N PRO A 453 -26.88 -4.78 -23.79
CA PRO A 453 -26.13 -3.77 -24.56
C PRO A 453 -26.38 -3.83 -26.07
N ASP A 454 -26.70 -5.02 -26.56
CA ASP A 454 -26.95 -5.26 -28.02
C ASP A 454 -28.42 -5.09 -28.40
N ALA A 455 -29.28 -4.59 -27.54
CA ALA A 455 -30.67 -4.33 -27.83
C ALA A 455 -30.80 -3.13 -28.79
N THR A 456 -31.66 -3.26 -29.82
CA THR A 456 -31.96 -2.23 -30.82
C THR A 456 -32.93 -1.19 -30.28
#